data_9aa3b259bbea002e72c26173a4213bf1
#
_entry.id   9aa3b259bbea002e72c26173a4213bf1
#
_cell.length_a   1.000
_cell.length_b   1.000
_cell.length_c   1.000
_cell.angle_alpha   90.00
_cell.angle_beta   90.00
_cell.angle_gamma   90.00
#
_symmetry.space_group_name_H-M   'P 1'
#
loop_
_entity.id
_entity.type
_entity.pdbx_description
1 polymer ?
#
loop_
_entity_poly.entity_id
_entity_poly.type
_entity_poly.pdbx_seq_one_letter_code
_entity_poly.pdbx_strand_id
1 'polypeptide(L)'
;PVITIRKFYDTPIDIDRLIELGSITKEAADFLELLVKCRYNIFVSGGTGSGKTTFLNALSNFIPKDERVITIEDSAELQIQGVGNLVRLEVRKSNMECDNEVSIRDLIRSSLRMRPDRIIVGETRGEEALDMLQAMGTGHDGSLSTGHSNSSKDMLTRLRTMVLMGIDMPAEAIDRQIASAIDIIVHLKRMRDKTRKVWEITEVCGYKNNEFELVPLYKYVEEGEDKNGKIIGTLKRQNNSLKNTEKLEWSKDTGTMQCKS
;
A
#
# COMPACT_ATOMS: atom_id res chain seq x y z
N PRO A 1 -8.15 -16.16 31.87
CA PRO A 1 -7.21 -15.80 30.82
C PRO A 1 -7.80 -16.08 29.47
N VAL A 2 -7.60 -15.16 28.50
CA VAL A 2 -8.00 -15.34 27.12
C VAL A 2 -6.72 -15.35 26.28
N ILE A 3 -6.56 -16.35 25.39
CA ILE A 3 -5.43 -16.47 24.48
C ILE A 3 -5.95 -16.38 23.06
N THR A 4 -5.42 -15.45 22.29
CA THR A 4 -5.71 -15.31 20.87
C THR A 4 -4.45 -15.68 20.08
N ILE A 5 -4.55 -16.71 19.23
CA ILE A 5 -3.43 -17.15 18.38
C ILE A 5 -3.76 -16.79 16.94
N ARG A 6 -2.93 -15.94 16.33
CA ARG A 6 -2.98 -15.63 14.92
C ARG A 6 -2.05 -16.57 14.16
N LYS A 7 -2.63 -17.46 13.37
CA LYS A 7 -1.85 -18.38 12.53
C LYS A 7 -1.47 -17.69 11.22
N PHE A 8 -0.22 -17.84 10.83
CA PHE A 8 0.24 -17.49 9.48
C PHE A 8 -0.03 -18.65 8.54
N TYR A 9 -0.23 -18.34 7.27
CA TYR A 9 -0.31 -19.37 6.22
C TYR A 9 1.11 -19.86 5.92
N ASP A 10 1.28 -21.16 5.75
CA ASP A 10 2.56 -21.78 5.38
C ASP A 10 3.01 -21.30 3.98
N THR A 11 2.04 -21.06 3.09
CA THR A 11 2.28 -20.50 1.76
C THR A 11 1.58 -19.15 1.66
N PRO A 12 2.33 -18.05 1.37
CA PRO A 12 1.73 -16.74 1.18
C PRO A 12 0.69 -16.76 0.06
N ILE A 13 -0.40 -16.02 0.26
CA ILE A 13 -1.39 -15.81 -0.80
C ILE A 13 -0.78 -14.88 -1.83
N ASP A 14 -0.61 -15.37 -3.05
CA ASP A 14 -0.15 -14.59 -4.20
C ASP A 14 -1.31 -13.91 -4.94
N ILE A 15 -0.96 -13.18 -6.01
CA ILE A 15 -1.96 -12.44 -6.79
C ILE A 15 -2.89 -13.38 -7.58
N ASP A 16 -2.38 -14.52 -8.07
CA ASP A 16 -3.19 -15.48 -8.82
C ASP A 16 -4.26 -16.08 -7.91
N ARG A 17 -3.90 -16.40 -6.67
CA ARG A 17 -4.88 -16.84 -5.68
C ARG A 17 -5.91 -15.78 -5.32
N LEU A 18 -5.53 -14.50 -5.28
CA LEU A 18 -6.48 -13.39 -5.09
C LEU A 18 -7.45 -13.23 -6.26
N ILE A 19 -6.98 -13.50 -7.49
CA ILE A 19 -7.84 -13.52 -8.70
C ILE A 19 -8.82 -14.70 -8.63
N GLU A 20 -8.36 -15.91 -8.33
CA GLU A 20 -9.21 -17.10 -8.17
C GLU A 20 -10.30 -16.89 -7.10
N LEU A 21 -9.96 -16.23 -5.98
CA LEU A 21 -10.91 -15.85 -4.93
C LEU A 21 -11.86 -14.72 -5.34
N GLY A 22 -11.66 -14.16 -6.54
CA GLY A 22 -12.42 -13.01 -7.04
C GLY A 22 -12.22 -11.75 -6.20
N SER A 23 -11.09 -11.64 -5.49
CA SER A 23 -10.75 -10.44 -4.70
C SER A 23 -10.34 -9.28 -5.60
N ILE A 24 -9.74 -9.58 -6.74
CA ILE A 24 -9.34 -8.64 -7.79
C ILE A 24 -9.55 -9.29 -9.16
N THR A 25 -9.75 -8.51 -10.21
CA THR A 25 -9.79 -9.01 -11.59
C THR A 25 -8.38 -9.11 -12.17
N LYS A 26 -8.17 -10.00 -13.14
CA LYS A 26 -6.87 -10.14 -13.84
C LYS A 26 -6.41 -8.81 -14.44
N GLU A 27 -7.32 -8.09 -15.11
CA GLU A 27 -7.02 -6.77 -15.71
C GLU A 27 -6.49 -5.77 -14.66
N ALA A 28 -7.14 -5.68 -13.51
CA ALA A 28 -6.71 -4.78 -12.44
C ALA A 28 -5.39 -5.25 -11.78
N ALA A 29 -5.15 -6.56 -11.71
CA ALA A 29 -3.90 -7.11 -11.21
C ALA A 29 -2.73 -6.79 -12.14
N ASP A 30 -2.90 -6.95 -13.45
CA ASP A 30 -1.89 -6.61 -14.47
C ASP A 30 -1.59 -5.11 -14.48
N PHE A 31 -2.61 -4.29 -14.26
CA PHE A 31 -2.46 -2.84 -14.12
C PHE A 31 -1.62 -2.49 -12.86
N LEU A 32 -1.89 -3.11 -11.72
CA LEU A 32 -1.11 -2.89 -10.50
C LEU A 32 0.32 -3.42 -10.62
N GLU A 33 0.52 -4.56 -11.30
CA GLU A 33 1.86 -5.06 -11.62
C GLU A 33 2.67 -4.03 -12.39
N LEU A 34 2.07 -3.43 -13.43
CA LEU A 34 2.68 -2.36 -14.21
C LEU A 34 3.06 -1.18 -13.31
N LEU A 35 2.15 -0.70 -12.46
CA LEU A 35 2.40 0.42 -11.57
C LEU A 35 3.52 0.14 -10.56
N VAL A 36 3.56 -1.07 -9.98
CA VAL A 36 4.64 -1.48 -9.07
C VAL A 36 5.98 -1.48 -9.80
N LYS A 37 6.06 -2.05 -11.01
CA LYS A 37 7.29 -2.06 -11.81
C LYS A 37 7.74 -0.65 -12.20
N CYS A 38 6.81 0.25 -12.48
CA CYS A 38 7.07 1.65 -12.81
C CYS A 38 7.27 2.56 -11.60
N ARG A 39 7.46 1.98 -10.40
CA ARG A 39 7.80 2.71 -9.16
C ARG A 39 6.74 3.71 -8.70
N TYR A 40 5.46 3.41 -8.91
CA TYR A 40 4.40 4.19 -8.28
C TYR A 40 4.35 3.90 -6.77
N ASN A 41 4.24 4.94 -5.96
CA ASN A 41 4.01 4.83 -4.53
C ASN A 41 2.57 4.42 -4.27
N ILE A 42 2.36 3.22 -3.71
CA ILE A 42 1.03 2.65 -3.53
C ILE A 42 0.70 2.53 -2.04
N PHE A 43 -0.46 3.06 -1.68
CA PHE A 43 -0.99 2.95 -0.32
C PHE A 43 -2.21 2.03 -0.29
N VAL A 44 -2.12 0.92 0.46
CA VAL A 44 -3.22 -0.04 0.59
C VAL A 44 -4.04 0.29 1.83
N SER A 45 -5.29 0.68 1.63
CA SER A 45 -6.20 1.08 2.69
C SER A 45 -7.35 0.10 2.89
N GLY A 46 -8.00 0.14 4.05
CA GLY A 46 -9.17 -0.67 4.32
C GLY A 46 -9.39 -0.94 5.80
N GLY A 47 -10.57 -1.42 6.15
CA GLY A 47 -10.95 -1.76 7.52
C GLY A 47 -10.17 -2.95 8.10
N THR A 48 -10.42 -3.25 9.38
CA THR A 48 -9.85 -4.43 10.04
C THR A 48 -10.30 -5.71 9.36
N GLY A 49 -9.35 -6.61 9.08
CA GLY A 49 -9.64 -7.90 8.45
C GLY A 49 -10.02 -7.81 6.96
N SER A 50 -9.79 -6.65 6.29
CA SER A 50 -10.02 -6.50 4.85
C SER A 50 -8.93 -7.16 3.98
N GLY A 51 -7.81 -7.60 4.58
CA GLY A 51 -6.74 -8.30 3.88
C GLY A 51 -5.59 -7.40 3.41
N LYS A 52 -5.39 -6.22 4.01
CA LYS A 52 -4.34 -5.26 3.61
C LYS A 52 -2.95 -5.86 3.57
N THR A 53 -2.50 -6.51 4.65
CA THR A 53 -1.17 -7.14 4.72
C THR A 53 -1.01 -8.24 3.69
N THR A 54 -2.05 -9.07 3.48
CA THR A 54 -2.06 -10.11 2.44
C THR A 54 -1.93 -9.49 1.04
N PHE A 55 -2.67 -8.41 0.78
CA PHE A 55 -2.65 -7.72 -0.50
C PHE A 55 -1.32 -7.00 -0.72
N LEU A 56 -0.78 -6.31 0.30
CA LEU A 56 0.55 -5.70 0.26
C LEU A 56 1.61 -6.74 -0.07
N ASN A 57 1.53 -7.92 0.55
CA ASN A 57 2.45 -9.01 0.29
C ASN A 57 2.36 -9.49 -1.17
N ALA A 58 1.15 -9.66 -1.71
CA ALA A 58 0.94 -10.03 -3.10
C ALA A 58 1.50 -8.97 -4.08
N LEU A 59 1.28 -7.67 -3.81
CA LEU A 59 1.85 -6.58 -4.60
C LEU A 59 3.38 -6.55 -4.54
N SER A 60 3.96 -6.82 -3.38
CA SER A 60 5.41 -6.82 -3.19
C SER A 60 6.12 -7.86 -4.04
N ASN A 61 5.45 -8.93 -4.46
CA ASN A 61 6.00 -9.95 -5.34
C ASN A 61 6.19 -9.45 -6.80
N PHE A 62 5.60 -8.31 -7.16
CA PHE A 62 5.81 -7.66 -8.45
C PHE A 62 7.07 -6.79 -8.51
N ILE A 63 7.71 -6.55 -7.37
CA ILE A 63 8.96 -5.77 -7.30
C ILE A 63 10.06 -6.51 -8.07
N PRO A 64 10.84 -5.80 -8.92
CA PRO A 64 11.99 -6.38 -9.60
C PRO A 64 12.97 -7.03 -8.63
N LYS A 65 13.48 -8.21 -9.01
CA LYS A 65 14.28 -9.08 -8.11
C LYS A 65 15.67 -8.55 -7.80
N ASP A 66 16.18 -7.63 -8.61
CA ASP A 66 17.47 -6.97 -8.50
C ASP A 66 17.45 -5.74 -7.59
N GLU A 67 16.26 -5.29 -7.19
CA GLU A 67 16.11 -4.15 -6.30
C GLU A 67 16.43 -4.50 -4.83
N ARG A 68 17.00 -3.51 -4.11
CA ARG A 68 17.18 -3.57 -2.66
C ARG A 68 15.92 -3.11 -1.96
N VAL A 69 15.24 -4.02 -1.28
CA VAL A 69 13.99 -3.76 -0.56
C VAL A 69 14.22 -3.80 0.94
N ILE A 70 13.71 -2.82 1.66
CA ILE A 70 13.69 -2.81 3.12
C ILE A 70 12.23 -2.87 3.58
N THR A 71 11.90 -3.87 4.40
CA THR A 71 10.59 -3.94 5.07
C THR A 71 10.72 -3.46 6.49
N ILE A 72 9.69 -2.74 6.96
CA ILE A 72 9.61 -2.20 8.32
C ILE A 72 8.25 -2.57 8.89
N GLU A 73 8.22 -3.31 9.98
CA GLU A 73 6.99 -3.88 10.56
C GLU A 73 7.02 -3.83 12.09
N ASP A 74 5.84 -3.77 12.70
CA ASP A 74 5.67 -3.94 14.16
C ASP A 74 5.92 -5.40 14.58
N SER A 75 5.55 -6.35 13.72
CA SER A 75 5.85 -7.77 13.80
C SER A 75 5.94 -8.32 12.38
N ALA A 76 6.90 -9.20 12.10
CA ALA A 76 7.13 -9.74 10.77
C ALA A 76 5.93 -10.53 10.25
N GLU A 77 5.10 -9.91 9.42
CA GLU A 77 3.97 -10.52 8.71
C GLU A 77 4.23 -10.67 7.21
N LEU A 78 5.10 -9.81 6.64
CA LEU A 78 5.38 -9.81 5.20
C LEU A 78 6.32 -10.96 4.83
N GLN A 79 5.93 -11.69 3.79
CA GLN A 79 6.67 -12.84 3.26
C GLN A 79 7.03 -12.58 1.79
N ILE A 80 7.82 -11.53 1.55
CA ILE A 80 8.26 -11.15 0.20
C ILE A 80 9.17 -12.25 -0.35
N GLN A 81 8.86 -12.71 -1.56
CA GLN A 81 9.59 -13.79 -2.22
C GLN A 81 10.34 -13.30 -3.45
N GLY A 82 11.47 -13.93 -3.72
CA GLY A 82 12.22 -13.74 -4.96
C GLY A 82 13.12 -12.50 -5.01
N VAL A 83 13.05 -11.59 -4.04
CA VAL A 83 13.96 -10.42 -3.94
C VAL A 83 15.27 -10.87 -3.30
N GLY A 84 16.38 -10.75 -4.04
CA GLY A 84 17.70 -11.21 -3.58
C GLY A 84 18.33 -10.34 -2.49
N ASN A 85 17.97 -9.07 -2.44
CA ASN A 85 18.50 -8.08 -1.48
C ASN A 85 17.39 -7.53 -0.61
N LEU A 86 16.87 -8.37 0.29
CA LEU A 86 15.80 -8.04 1.22
C LEU A 86 16.34 -7.86 2.64
N VAL A 87 16.09 -6.69 3.23
CA VAL A 87 16.38 -6.39 4.64
C VAL A 87 15.06 -6.26 5.39
N ARG A 88 14.92 -6.97 6.50
CA ARG A 88 13.73 -6.92 7.35
C ARG A 88 14.07 -6.23 8.66
N LEU A 89 13.31 -5.19 8.98
CA LEU A 89 13.46 -4.43 10.22
C LEU A 89 12.16 -4.55 11.02
N GLU A 90 12.29 -4.89 12.29
CA GLU A 90 11.18 -5.02 13.22
C GLU A 90 11.33 -4.05 14.38
N VAL A 91 10.20 -3.55 14.86
CA VAL A 91 10.10 -2.73 16.07
C VAL A 91 10.60 -3.51 17.28
N ARG A 92 11.36 -2.84 18.13
CA ARG A 92 11.68 -3.36 19.44
C ARG A 92 10.93 -2.57 20.51
N LYS A 93 9.96 -3.21 21.13
CA LYS A 93 9.23 -2.63 22.26
C LYS A 93 10.12 -2.63 23.51
N SER A 94 9.99 -1.57 24.32
CA SER A 94 10.59 -1.55 25.65
C SER A 94 10.04 -2.70 26.49
N ASN A 95 10.88 -3.34 27.28
CA ASN A 95 10.50 -4.33 28.27
C ASN A 95 11.20 -4.01 29.60
N MET A 96 10.85 -4.74 30.67
CA MET A 96 11.38 -4.48 32.04
C MET A 96 12.92 -4.59 32.13
N GLU A 97 13.57 -5.24 31.15
CA GLU A 97 15.03 -5.47 31.15
C GLU A 97 15.77 -4.52 30.17
N CYS A 98 15.08 -3.87 29.25
CA CYS A 98 15.69 -3.05 28.22
C CYS A 98 14.80 -1.86 27.90
N ASP A 99 15.24 -0.67 28.28
CA ASP A 99 14.51 0.60 28.12
C ASP A 99 14.69 1.22 26.71
N ASN A 100 15.42 0.54 25.82
CA ASN A 100 15.71 1.02 24.47
C ASN A 100 14.63 0.56 23.47
N GLU A 101 13.57 1.34 23.39
CA GLU A 101 12.58 1.20 22.32
C GLU A 101 13.17 1.61 20.97
N VAL A 102 12.80 0.89 19.90
CA VAL A 102 13.06 1.26 18.52
C VAL A 102 11.74 1.29 17.77
N SER A 103 11.28 2.47 17.44
CA SER A 103 9.99 2.70 16.80
C SER A 103 10.03 2.48 15.27
N ILE A 104 8.86 2.37 14.62
CA ILE A 104 8.77 2.37 13.15
C ILE A 104 9.44 3.61 12.57
N ARG A 105 9.27 4.77 13.21
CA ARG A 105 9.88 6.04 12.82
C ARG A 105 11.41 5.97 12.78
N ASP A 106 12.02 5.41 13.82
CA ASP A 106 13.48 5.22 13.90
C ASP A 106 13.99 4.29 12.82
N LEU A 107 13.23 3.23 12.53
CA LEU A 107 13.55 2.27 11.49
C LEU A 107 13.46 2.89 10.09
N ILE A 108 12.44 3.72 9.81
CA ILE A 108 12.34 4.46 8.53
C ILE A 108 13.56 5.36 8.36
N ARG A 109 13.89 6.19 9.36
CA ARG A 109 15.06 7.09 9.31
C ARG A 109 16.37 6.35 9.12
N SER A 110 16.52 5.20 9.76
CA SER A 110 17.69 4.34 9.61
C SER A 110 17.76 3.72 8.21
N SER A 111 16.61 3.27 7.67
CA SER A 111 16.52 2.64 6.36
C SER A 111 16.96 3.57 5.22
N LEU A 112 16.68 4.87 5.31
CA LEU A 112 17.10 5.88 4.34
C LEU A 112 18.62 5.95 4.16
N ARG A 113 19.41 5.53 5.18
CA ARG A 113 20.88 5.46 5.14
C ARG A 113 21.42 4.11 4.65
N MET A 114 20.52 3.13 4.43
CA MET A 114 20.90 1.80 3.97
C MET A 114 20.85 1.66 2.45
N ARG A 115 20.67 2.77 1.72
CA ARG A 115 20.57 2.81 0.25
C ARG A 115 19.50 1.85 -0.30
N PRO A 116 18.25 1.94 0.15
CA PRO A 116 17.17 1.14 -0.39
C PRO A 116 16.76 1.65 -1.77
N ASP A 117 16.30 0.73 -2.64
CA ASP A 117 15.55 1.08 -3.83
C ASP A 117 14.09 1.31 -3.47
N ARG A 118 13.56 0.51 -2.53
CA ARG A 118 12.18 0.65 -2.01
C ARG A 118 12.11 0.41 -0.51
N ILE A 119 11.18 1.10 0.13
CA ILE A 119 10.84 0.90 1.53
C ILE A 119 9.38 0.43 1.59
N ILE A 120 9.13 -0.66 2.30
CA ILE A 120 7.79 -1.20 2.52
C ILE A 120 7.49 -1.10 4.01
N VAL A 121 6.53 -0.25 4.36
CA VAL A 121 6.05 -0.13 5.74
C VAL A 121 4.79 -0.97 5.89
N GLY A 122 4.86 -2.00 6.70
CA GLY A 122 3.76 -2.97 6.87
C GLY A 122 2.44 -2.31 7.24
N GLU A 123 2.48 -1.34 8.15
CA GLU A 123 1.33 -0.51 8.50
C GLU A 123 1.76 0.84 9.06
N THR A 124 1.05 1.91 8.66
CA THR A 124 1.20 3.27 9.18
C THR A 124 0.00 3.60 10.07
N ARG A 125 0.27 3.96 11.34
CA ARG A 125 -0.76 4.18 12.38
C ARG A 125 -0.63 5.50 13.13
N GLY A 126 0.55 6.11 13.12
CA GLY A 126 0.89 7.26 13.94
C GLY A 126 1.88 8.22 13.27
N GLU A 127 2.70 8.87 14.06
CA GLU A 127 3.61 9.94 13.65
C GLU A 127 4.65 9.54 12.59
N GLU A 128 4.93 8.24 12.44
CA GLU A 128 5.80 7.69 11.39
C GLU A 128 5.30 7.98 9.97
N ALA A 129 4.02 8.38 9.84
CA ALA A 129 3.43 8.79 8.57
C ALA A 129 4.23 9.90 7.89
N LEU A 130 4.77 10.86 8.66
CA LEU A 130 5.59 11.93 8.11
C LEU A 130 6.87 11.39 7.47
N ASP A 131 7.60 10.54 8.19
CA ASP A 131 8.88 9.99 7.73
C ASP A 131 8.67 9.05 6.52
N MET A 132 7.56 8.32 6.50
CA MET A 132 7.15 7.50 5.34
C MET A 132 6.85 8.37 4.11
N LEU A 133 6.06 9.44 4.25
CA LEU A 133 5.76 10.37 3.16
C LEU A 133 7.03 11.06 2.64
N GLN A 134 7.96 11.42 3.54
CA GLN A 134 9.26 11.96 3.14
C GLN A 134 10.07 10.93 2.36
N ALA A 135 10.11 9.66 2.79
CA ALA A 135 10.78 8.61 2.05
C ALA A 135 10.20 8.45 0.64
N MET A 136 8.87 8.40 0.50
CA MET A 136 8.17 8.31 -0.78
C MET A 136 8.42 9.53 -1.69
N GLY A 137 8.57 10.74 -1.12
CA GLY A 137 8.76 11.99 -1.87
C GLY A 137 10.24 12.38 -2.13
N THR A 138 11.22 11.61 -1.64
CA THR A 138 12.64 11.98 -1.72
C THR A 138 13.53 10.91 -2.37
N GLY A 139 13.03 10.27 -3.43
CA GLY A 139 13.85 9.38 -4.27
C GLY A 139 13.77 7.88 -3.93
N HIS A 140 12.82 7.47 -3.07
CA HIS A 140 12.52 6.06 -2.82
C HIS A 140 11.17 5.69 -3.44
N ASP A 141 11.03 6.05 -4.73
CA ASP A 141 9.85 5.78 -5.52
C ASP A 141 9.52 4.28 -5.59
N GLY A 142 8.23 3.96 -5.62
CA GLY A 142 7.73 2.58 -5.61
C GLY A 142 7.62 2.00 -4.20
N SER A 143 7.73 2.83 -3.17
CA SER A 143 7.50 2.42 -1.79
C SER A 143 6.02 2.08 -1.55
N LEU A 144 5.78 1.12 -0.66
CA LEU A 144 4.44 0.59 -0.38
C LEU A 144 4.14 0.72 1.11
N SER A 145 2.88 0.98 1.44
CA SER A 145 2.43 0.93 2.84
C SER A 145 0.97 0.56 2.97
N THR A 146 0.51 0.30 4.19
CA THR A 146 -0.90 0.10 4.50
C THR A 146 -1.39 1.01 5.62
N GLY A 147 -2.70 1.21 5.67
CA GLY A 147 -3.34 1.92 6.78
C GLY A 147 -4.83 1.62 6.88
N HIS A 148 -5.38 1.85 8.05
CA HIS A 148 -6.81 1.67 8.30
C HIS A 148 -7.60 2.89 7.85
N SER A 149 -8.62 2.68 7.01
CA SER A 149 -9.61 3.70 6.63
C SER A 149 -10.88 3.08 6.08
N ASN A 150 -11.92 3.91 5.90
CA ASN A 150 -13.20 3.50 5.34
C ASN A 150 -13.34 3.82 3.84
N SER A 151 -12.45 4.64 3.29
CA SER A 151 -12.39 4.98 1.86
C SER A 151 -11.00 5.50 1.49
N SER A 152 -10.71 5.66 0.19
CA SER A 152 -9.47 6.29 -0.28
C SER A 152 -9.34 7.73 0.21
N LYS A 153 -10.42 8.51 0.14
CA LYS A 153 -10.44 9.90 0.64
C LYS A 153 -10.21 9.98 2.16
N ASP A 154 -10.84 9.08 2.92
CA ASP A 154 -10.66 8.99 4.37
C ASP A 154 -9.21 8.65 4.75
N MET A 155 -8.54 7.82 3.95
CA MET A 155 -7.14 7.50 4.19
C MET A 155 -6.23 8.72 4.16
N LEU A 156 -6.39 9.61 3.18
CA LEU A 156 -5.60 10.84 3.08
C LEU A 156 -5.84 11.77 4.28
N THR A 157 -7.10 11.90 4.71
CA THR A 157 -7.44 12.68 5.92
C THR A 157 -6.82 12.08 7.18
N ARG A 158 -6.79 10.74 7.30
CA ARG A 158 -6.15 10.06 8.42
C ARG A 158 -4.63 10.22 8.41
N LEU A 159 -4.01 10.17 7.24
CA LEU A 159 -2.56 10.44 7.12
C LEU A 159 -2.22 11.85 7.61
N ARG A 160 -3.02 12.87 7.26
CA ARG A 160 -2.85 14.21 7.81
C ARG A 160 -2.93 14.22 9.34
N THR A 161 -3.92 13.53 9.91
CA THR A 161 -4.06 13.42 11.37
C THR A 161 -2.84 12.75 11.99
N MET A 162 -2.33 11.67 11.39
CA MET A 162 -1.13 10.97 11.87
C MET A 162 0.12 11.86 11.81
N VAL A 163 0.30 12.64 10.74
CA VAL A 163 1.42 13.61 10.64
C VAL A 163 1.33 14.65 11.76
N LEU A 164 0.12 15.17 12.05
CA LEU A 164 -0.12 16.13 13.12
C LEU A 164 0.14 15.58 14.53
N MET A 165 0.20 14.26 14.71
CA MET A 165 0.61 13.68 16.00
C MET A 165 2.10 13.90 16.28
N GLY A 166 2.92 14.01 15.23
CA GLY A 166 4.37 14.12 15.36
C GLY A 166 4.95 15.51 15.13
N ILE A 167 4.19 16.42 14.52
CA ILE A 167 4.67 17.77 14.18
C ILE A 167 3.52 18.78 14.10
N ASP A 168 3.78 20.00 14.55
CA ASP A 168 2.89 21.14 14.31
C ASP A 168 3.22 21.78 12.95
N MET A 169 2.34 21.57 11.97
CA MET A 169 2.51 22.08 10.61
C MET A 169 1.14 22.47 10.03
N PRO A 170 1.06 23.51 9.17
CA PRO A 170 -0.19 23.86 8.51
C PRO A 170 -0.79 22.68 7.74
N ALA A 171 -2.08 22.43 7.94
CA ALA A 171 -2.78 21.29 7.32
C ALA A 171 -2.63 21.26 5.79
N GLU A 172 -2.67 22.42 5.14
CA GLU A 172 -2.49 22.55 3.70
C GLU A 172 -1.09 22.09 3.24
N ALA A 173 -0.04 22.37 4.02
CA ALA A 173 1.31 21.91 3.70
C ALA A 173 1.42 20.39 3.80
N ILE A 174 0.78 19.81 4.81
CA ILE A 174 0.71 18.35 4.97
C ILE A 174 -0.07 17.71 3.80
N ASP A 175 -1.23 18.27 3.44
CA ASP A 175 -2.04 17.74 2.35
C ASP A 175 -1.30 17.79 1.01
N ARG A 176 -0.57 18.86 0.73
CA ARG A 176 0.30 18.98 -0.44
C ARG A 176 1.41 17.93 -0.44
N GLN A 177 2.03 17.67 0.72
CA GLN A 177 3.05 16.64 0.87
C GLN A 177 2.47 15.24 0.67
N ILE A 178 1.30 14.94 1.22
CA ILE A 178 0.59 13.67 1.00
C ILE A 178 0.31 13.47 -0.49
N ALA A 179 -0.25 14.51 -1.16
CA ALA A 179 -0.60 14.45 -2.57
C ALA A 179 0.60 14.32 -3.51
N SER A 180 1.79 14.77 -3.09
CA SER A 180 3.03 14.62 -3.86
C SER A 180 3.74 13.29 -3.62
N ALA A 181 3.48 12.64 -2.47
CA ALA A 181 4.16 11.42 -2.08
C ALA A 181 3.42 10.14 -2.50
N ILE A 182 2.09 10.15 -2.52
CA ILE A 182 1.26 8.99 -2.82
C ILE A 182 0.68 9.12 -4.23
N ASP A 183 0.98 8.16 -5.09
CA ASP A 183 0.43 8.13 -6.45
C ASP A 183 -0.91 7.39 -6.51
N ILE A 184 -1.01 6.25 -5.82
CA ILE A 184 -2.16 5.33 -5.93
C ILE A 184 -2.64 4.89 -4.55
N ILE A 185 -3.94 4.87 -4.37
CA ILE A 185 -4.59 4.22 -3.22
C ILE A 185 -5.40 3.03 -3.71
N VAL A 186 -5.14 1.86 -3.13
CA VAL A 186 -5.95 0.65 -3.31
C VAL A 186 -6.78 0.43 -2.06
N HIS A 187 -8.08 0.63 -2.16
CA HIS A 187 -8.98 0.44 -1.02
C HIS A 187 -9.60 -0.95 -1.01
N LEU A 188 -9.43 -1.66 0.09
CA LEU A 188 -9.94 -3.01 0.32
C LEU A 188 -11.15 -2.98 1.24
N LYS A 189 -12.15 -3.79 0.93
CA LYS A 189 -13.34 -3.95 1.75
C LYS A 189 -13.59 -5.42 2.11
N ARG A 190 -13.90 -5.66 3.38
CA ARG A 190 -14.49 -6.93 3.79
C ARG A 190 -15.98 -6.83 3.61
N MET A 191 -16.52 -7.68 2.74
CA MET A 191 -17.94 -7.68 2.40
C MET A 191 -18.79 -8.35 3.51
N ARG A 192 -20.11 -8.21 3.45
CA ARG A 192 -21.03 -8.80 4.40
C ARG A 192 -21.03 -10.34 4.40
N ASP A 193 -20.73 -10.95 3.24
CA ASP A 193 -20.52 -12.40 3.09
C ASP A 193 -19.13 -12.87 3.56
N LYS A 194 -18.38 -11.99 4.22
CA LYS A 194 -17.02 -12.19 4.72
C LYS A 194 -15.93 -12.33 3.63
N THR A 195 -16.27 -12.22 2.34
CA THR A 195 -15.28 -12.14 1.28
C THR A 195 -14.52 -10.81 1.35
N ARG A 196 -13.34 -10.76 0.76
CA ARG A 196 -12.50 -9.56 0.68
C ARG A 196 -12.35 -9.17 -0.76
N LYS A 197 -12.59 -7.89 -1.05
CA LYS A 197 -12.58 -7.36 -2.41
C LYS A 197 -11.72 -6.10 -2.48
N VAL A 198 -11.02 -5.91 -3.57
CA VAL A 198 -10.57 -4.58 -3.97
C VAL A 198 -11.81 -3.78 -4.29
N TRP A 199 -12.07 -2.76 -3.49
CA TRP A 199 -13.26 -1.93 -3.62
C TRP A 199 -13.08 -0.82 -4.65
N GLU A 200 -11.89 -0.21 -4.63
CA GLU A 200 -11.51 0.81 -5.60
C GLU A 200 -9.99 0.92 -5.74
N ILE A 201 -9.54 1.36 -6.90
CA ILE A 201 -8.18 1.79 -7.17
C ILE A 201 -8.28 3.22 -7.65
N THR A 202 -7.63 4.14 -6.92
CA THR A 202 -7.77 5.58 -7.11
C THR A 202 -6.40 6.23 -7.23
N GLU A 203 -6.21 7.05 -8.26
CA GLU A 203 -5.03 7.89 -8.43
C GLU A 203 -5.18 9.18 -7.60
N VAL A 204 -4.09 9.61 -6.97
CA VAL A 204 -3.95 10.89 -6.28
C VAL A 204 -3.24 11.84 -7.25
N CYS A 205 -3.99 12.77 -7.84
CA CYS A 205 -3.46 13.68 -8.88
C CYS A 205 -2.90 14.98 -8.32
N GLY A 206 -3.22 15.32 -7.06
CA GLY A 206 -2.78 16.57 -6.46
C GLY A 206 -3.69 17.05 -5.33
N TYR A 207 -3.40 18.29 -4.89
CA TYR A 207 -4.20 18.99 -3.90
C TYR A 207 -4.45 20.43 -4.37
N LYS A 208 -5.72 20.77 -4.57
CA LYS A 208 -6.18 22.07 -5.08
C LYS A 208 -7.47 22.48 -4.40
N ASN A 209 -7.64 23.78 -4.19
CA ASN A 209 -8.87 24.36 -3.61
C ASN A 209 -9.28 23.68 -2.28
N ASN A 210 -8.30 23.33 -1.43
CA ASN A 210 -8.48 22.62 -0.17
C ASN A 210 -9.07 21.20 -0.31
N GLU A 211 -8.93 20.57 -1.47
CA GLU A 211 -9.37 19.20 -1.72
C GLU A 211 -8.30 18.39 -2.46
N PHE A 212 -8.26 17.09 -2.16
CA PHE A 212 -7.48 16.14 -2.95
C PHE A 212 -8.15 15.88 -4.29
N GLU A 213 -7.38 16.00 -5.37
CA GLU A 213 -7.82 15.61 -6.71
C GLU A 213 -7.65 14.10 -6.86
N LEU A 214 -8.76 13.37 -6.82
CA LEU A 214 -8.80 11.91 -6.87
C LEU A 214 -9.45 11.44 -8.16
N VAL A 215 -8.78 10.53 -8.87
CA VAL A 215 -9.30 9.92 -10.11
C VAL A 215 -9.51 8.43 -9.89
N PRO A 216 -10.76 7.94 -9.75
CA PRO A 216 -11.02 6.52 -9.67
C PRO A 216 -10.71 5.83 -11.00
N LEU A 217 -9.81 4.84 -10.97
CA LEU A 217 -9.40 4.05 -12.13
C LEU A 217 -10.17 2.72 -12.21
N TYR A 218 -10.43 2.11 -11.06
CA TYR A 218 -11.26 0.91 -10.93
C TYR A 218 -12.21 1.05 -9.75
N LYS A 219 -13.43 0.52 -9.90
CA LYS A 219 -14.42 0.50 -8.83
C LYS A 219 -15.20 -0.81 -8.83
N TYR A 220 -15.38 -1.39 -7.66
CA TYR A 220 -16.21 -2.58 -7.50
C TYR A 220 -17.68 -2.23 -7.69
N VAL A 221 -18.35 -2.98 -8.55
CA VAL A 221 -19.78 -2.86 -8.81
C VAL A 221 -20.45 -4.13 -8.27
N GLU A 222 -21.26 -3.97 -7.24
CA GLU A 222 -22.08 -5.02 -6.68
C GLU A 222 -23.33 -5.19 -7.57
N GLU A 223 -23.62 -6.41 -8.00
CA GLU A 223 -24.72 -6.74 -8.91
C GLU A 223 -25.86 -7.46 -8.17
N GLY A 224 -25.60 -7.99 -6.97
CA GLY A 224 -26.57 -8.66 -6.14
C GLY A 224 -25.98 -9.74 -5.23
N GLU A 225 -26.83 -10.69 -4.84
CA GLU A 225 -26.43 -11.87 -4.05
C GLU A 225 -26.92 -13.16 -4.72
N ASP A 226 -26.15 -14.21 -4.55
CA ASP A 226 -26.58 -15.55 -4.96
C ASP A 226 -27.55 -16.16 -3.92
N LYS A 227 -28.08 -17.36 -4.24
CA LYS A 227 -29.02 -18.10 -3.37
C LYS A 227 -28.43 -18.46 -1.99
N ASN A 228 -27.10 -18.40 -1.84
CA ASN A 228 -26.38 -18.70 -0.62
C ASN A 228 -25.95 -17.43 0.14
N GLY A 229 -26.42 -16.26 -0.29
CA GLY A 229 -26.06 -14.96 0.30
C GLY A 229 -24.64 -14.50 -0.04
N LYS A 230 -24.00 -15.09 -1.06
CA LYS A 230 -22.69 -14.65 -1.53
C LYS A 230 -22.85 -13.47 -2.48
N ILE A 231 -22.03 -12.45 -2.28
CA ILE A 231 -22.07 -11.23 -3.07
C ILE A 231 -21.56 -11.48 -4.50
N ILE A 232 -22.39 -11.15 -5.47
CA ILE A 232 -22.07 -11.14 -6.89
C ILE A 232 -21.67 -9.72 -7.27
N GLY A 233 -20.58 -9.57 -7.96
CA GLY A 233 -20.11 -8.28 -8.46
C GLY A 233 -18.68 -8.40 -9.00
N THR A 234 -18.23 -7.34 -9.65
CA THR A 234 -16.91 -7.32 -10.27
C THR A 234 -16.24 -5.95 -10.12
N LEU A 235 -14.91 -5.95 -10.10
CA LEU A 235 -14.08 -4.74 -10.15
C LEU A 235 -14.02 -4.27 -11.61
N LYS A 236 -14.68 -3.14 -11.91
CA LYS A 236 -14.78 -2.59 -13.27
C LYS A 236 -13.83 -1.41 -13.46
N ARG A 237 -13.12 -1.40 -14.59
CA ARG A 237 -12.35 -0.24 -15.01
C ARG A 237 -13.29 0.94 -15.26
N GLN A 238 -12.87 2.13 -14.85
CA GLN A 238 -13.58 3.37 -15.09
C GLN A 238 -13.13 4.00 -16.41
N ASN A 239 -13.91 4.94 -16.95
CA ASN A 239 -13.58 5.66 -18.18
C ASN A 239 -12.43 6.67 -18.01
N ASN A 240 -11.80 6.69 -16.85
CA ASN A 240 -10.68 7.57 -16.55
C ASN A 240 -9.36 6.92 -16.97
N SER A 241 -8.48 7.72 -17.57
CA SER A 241 -7.09 7.34 -17.79
C SER A 241 -6.22 7.81 -16.62
N LEU A 242 -5.12 7.10 -16.38
CA LEU A 242 -4.06 7.54 -15.49
C LEU A 242 -3.57 8.92 -15.93
N LYS A 243 -3.47 9.87 -15.00
CA LYS A 243 -3.07 11.26 -15.27
C LYS A 243 -1.57 11.47 -15.17
N ASN A 244 -0.97 10.92 -14.12
CA ASN A 244 0.47 11.00 -13.92
C ASN A 244 1.16 9.85 -14.65
N THR A 245 1.62 10.10 -15.87
CA THR A 245 2.25 9.09 -16.75
C THR A 245 3.78 9.19 -16.77
N GLU A 246 4.37 10.17 -16.12
CA GLU A 246 5.83 10.41 -16.15
C GLU A 246 6.63 9.16 -15.74
N LYS A 247 6.20 8.45 -14.70
CA LYS A 247 6.86 7.22 -14.25
C LYS A 247 6.75 6.07 -15.27
N LEU A 248 5.68 6.02 -16.07
CA LEU A 248 5.52 5.06 -17.17
C LEU A 248 6.48 5.37 -18.32
N GLU A 249 6.63 6.64 -18.68
CA GLU A 249 7.51 7.10 -19.76
C GLU A 249 8.97 6.84 -19.39
N TRP A 250 9.39 7.22 -18.20
CA TRP A 250 10.73 6.96 -17.69
C TRP A 250 11.08 5.45 -17.65
N SER A 251 10.13 4.60 -17.30
CA SER A 251 10.31 3.15 -17.28
C SER A 251 10.49 2.55 -18.68
N LYS A 252 9.90 3.14 -19.72
CA LYS A 252 10.13 2.74 -21.13
C LYS A 252 11.53 3.11 -21.61
N ASP A 253 11.99 4.32 -21.29
CA ASP A 253 13.29 4.84 -21.70
C ASP A 253 14.46 4.08 -21.03
N THR A 254 14.26 3.58 -19.81
CA THR A 254 15.28 2.80 -19.06
C THR A 254 15.29 1.31 -19.41
N GLY A 255 14.43 0.84 -20.33
CA GLY A 255 14.37 -0.56 -20.75
C GLY A 255 13.79 -1.52 -19.69
N THR A 256 13.25 -0.99 -18.59
CA THR A 256 12.62 -1.77 -17.51
C THR A 256 11.32 -2.42 -17.97
N MET A 257 10.71 -1.91 -19.05
CA MET A 257 9.59 -2.54 -19.76
C MET A 257 10.06 -3.20 -21.04
N GLN A 258 10.30 -4.49 -21.02
CA GLN A 258 10.16 -5.29 -22.23
C GLN A 258 8.65 -5.48 -22.47
N CYS A 259 8.08 -4.63 -23.33
CA CYS A 259 6.74 -4.86 -23.84
C CYS A 259 6.73 -6.22 -24.57
N LYS A 260 6.11 -7.22 -23.97
CA LYS A 260 5.60 -8.35 -24.75
C LYS A 260 4.43 -7.79 -25.55
N SER A 261 4.69 -7.53 -26.85
CA SER A 261 3.69 -7.31 -27.89
C SER A 261 2.72 -8.48 -27.98
#